data_1c9003d886252637e3c3268c86604920
#
_entry.id   1c9003d886252637e3c3268c86604920
#
_cell.length_a   1.000
_cell.length_b   1.000
_cell.length_c   1.000
_cell.angle_alpha   90.00
_cell.angle_beta   90.00
_cell.angle_gamma   90.00
#
_symmetry.space_group_name_H-M   'P 1'
#
loop_
_entity.id
_entity.type
_entity.pdbx_description
1 polymer ?
#
loop_
_entity_poly.entity_id
_entity_poly.type
_entity_poly.pdbx_seq_one_letter_code
_entity_poly.pdbx_strand_id
1 'polypeptide(L)'
;QRIASGVVVHFICLLLRYSRILHVFAENHKFSAEEASRALYRSFCKLGGRPAQLVIDQDAVFVASETYGEVIKTRIFEDFCTEQELSLWVCNKADPESKGPIENSVHFVKMNFFSARTIETMDEVWTSLPSWVERKNKRIHKSTFRVPNDVFETIERETLRPNVSSFYENSPSSYISVDINSLPYVQYRSSKYSVPYAYCFSKVHYKAIGSTLHIYDDQHNLICQHAINACKGSINQLPDHRRPQSEDWIQIVER
;
A
#
# COMPACT_ATOMS: atom_id res chain seq x y z
N GLN A 1 -12.41 6.96 5.09
CA GLN A 1 -12.78 8.12 5.92
C GLN A 1 -12.54 9.42 5.14
N ARG A 2 -13.45 10.40 5.22
CA ARG A 2 -13.29 11.70 4.55
C ARG A 2 -12.72 12.71 5.56
N ILE A 3 -11.69 13.48 5.16
CA ILE A 3 -11.13 14.60 5.92
C ILE A 3 -11.72 15.94 5.47
N ALA A 4 -11.41 17.05 6.16
CA ALA A 4 -12.04 18.36 5.96
C ALA A 4 -11.89 18.90 4.52
N SER A 5 -10.74 18.66 3.87
CA SER A 5 -10.53 18.99 2.45
C SER A 5 -11.39 18.21 1.45
N GLY A 6 -12.20 17.26 1.94
CA GLY A 6 -13.01 16.37 1.08
C GLY A 6 -12.24 15.14 0.54
N VAL A 7 -10.94 15.04 0.79
CA VAL A 7 -10.13 13.87 0.41
C VAL A 7 -10.59 12.64 1.16
N VAL A 8 -10.71 11.52 0.45
CA VAL A 8 -11.03 10.22 1.05
C VAL A 8 -9.73 9.52 1.45
N VAL A 9 -9.55 9.32 2.75
CA VAL A 9 -8.42 8.58 3.30
C VAL A 9 -8.79 7.11 3.40
N HIS A 10 -7.95 6.27 2.81
CA HIS A 10 -7.97 4.82 2.94
C HIS A 10 -6.91 4.41 3.94
N PHE A 11 -7.16 3.39 4.76
CA PHE A 11 -6.17 2.93 5.72
C PHE A 11 -6.27 1.42 5.98
N ILE A 12 -5.13 0.83 6.28
CA ILE A 12 -4.98 -0.58 6.67
C ILE A 12 -4.59 -0.61 8.13
N CYS A 13 -5.25 -1.48 8.91
CA CYS A 13 -4.91 -1.78 10.29
C CYS A 13 -4.31 -3.18 10.39
N LEU A 14 -3.16 -3.31 11.02
CA LEU A 14 -2.61 -4.56 11.51
C LEU A 14 -2.72 -4.58 13.03
N LEU A 15 -3.38 -5.60 13.58
CA LEU A 15 -3.54 -5.79 15.02
C LEU A 15 -2.95 -7.14 15.42
N LEU A 16 -1.98 -7.13 16.34
CA LEU A 16 -1.57 -8.35 17.02
C LEU A 16 -2.67 -8.77 18.00
N ARG A 17 -3.11 -10.03 17.90
CA ARG A 17 -4.30 -10.48 18.62
C ARG A 17 -4.07 -10.59 20.12
N TYR A 18 -2.90 -10.94 20.56
CA TYR A 18 -2.58 -11.14 21.98
C TYR A 18 -2.26 -9.82 22.70
N SER A 19 -1.22 -9.11 22.27
CA SER A 19 -0.79 -7.85 22.90
C SER A 19 -1.71 -6.68 22.60
N ARG A 20 -2.47 -6.72 21.52
CA ARG A 20 -3.25 -5.58 20.98
C ARG A 20 -2.39 -4.45 20.43
N ILE A 21 -1.15 -4.75 20.04
CA ILE A 21 -0.34 -3.81 19.26
C ILE A 21 -1.05 -3.50 17.96
N LEU A 22 -1.16 -2.22 17.66
CA LEU A 22 -1.81 -1.71 16.45
C LEU A 22 -0.78 -1.01 15.57
N HIS A 23 -0.75 -1.36 14.29
CA HIS A 23 -0.11 -0.57 13.24
C HIS A 23 -1.17 -0.07 12.27
N VAL A 24 -1.02 1.16 11.79
CA VAL A 24 -1.93 1.76 10.82
C VAL A 24 -1.13 2.45 9.73
N PHE A 25 -1.52 2.20 8.49
CA PHE A 25 -0.99 2.86 7.30
C PHE A 25 -2.15 3.55 6.59
N ALA A 26 -1.94 4.76 6.10
CA ALA A 26 -3.00 5.57 5.48
C ALA A 26 -2.53 6.18 4.17
N GLU A 27 -3.42 6.15 3.17
CA GLU A 27 -3.20 6.71 1.84
C GLU A 27 -4.43 7.49 1.36
N ASN A 28 -4.23 8.38 0.39
CA ASN A 28 -5.31 9.14 -0.23
C ASN A 28 -5.96 8.41 -1.42
N HIS A 29 -5.62 7.16 -1.63
CA HIS A 29 -6.16 6.24 -2.64
C HIS A 29 -6.38 4.86 -2.04
N LYS A 30 -7.11 4.00 -2.74
CA LYS A 30 -7.28 2.61 -2.33
C LYS A 30 -5.95 1.88 -2.44
N PHE A 31 -5.64 1.10 -1.42
CA PHE A 31 -4.46 0.25 -1.45
C PHE A 31 -4.57 -0.78 -2.57
N SER A 32 -3.48 -0.97 -3.30
CA SER A 32 -3.26 -2.15 -4.13
C SER A 32 -2.82 -3.34 -3.26
N ALA A 33 -2.88 -4.55 -3.81
CA ALA A 33 -2.37 -5.75 -3.12
C ALA A 33 -0.88 -5.63 -2.79
N GLU A 34 -0.10 -5.01 -3.67
CA GLU A 34 1.32 -4.75 -3.45
C GLU A 34 1.57 -3.76 -2.31
N GLU A 35 0.84 -2.65 -2.26
CA GLU A 35 0.96 -1.67 -1.18
C GLU A 35 0.55 -2.24 0.18
N ALA A 36 -0.48 -3.09 0.18
CA ALA A 36 -0.92 -3.80 1.38
C ALA A 36 0.15 -4.79 1.86
N SER A 37 0.72 -5.60 0.98
CA SER A 37 1.82 -6.52 1.30
C SER A 37 3.04 -5.78 1.85
N ARG A 38 3.39 -4.66 1.25
CA ARG A 38 4.47 -3.78 1.71
C ARG A 38 4.19 -3.20 3.10
N ALA A 39 2.95 -2.78 3.37
CA ALA A 39 2.55 -2.28 4.69
C ALA A 39 2.67 -3.37 5.77
N LEU A 40 2.27 -4.61 5.43
CA LEU A 40 2.45 -5.77 6.31
C LEU A 40 3.93 -6.06 6.56
N TYR A 41 4.74 -6.12 5.52
CA TYR A 41 6.19 -6.36 5.65
C TYR A 41 6.87 -5.30 6.53
N ARG A 42 6.55 -4.03 6.35
CA ARG A 42 7.03 -2.94 7.21
C ARG A 42 6.59 -3.11 8.68
N SER A 43 5.39 -3.63 8.89
CA SER A 43 4.94 -3.95 10.24
C SER A 43 5.78 -5.06 10.86
N PHE A 44 6.11 -6.11 10.09
CA PHE A 44 6.96 -7.21 10.55
C PHE A 44 8.37 -6.73 10.88
N CYS A 45 8.94 -5.85 10.06
CA CYS A 45 10.23 -5.23 10.35
C CYS A 45 10.20 -4.42 11.67
N LYS A 46 9.14 -3.63 11.90
CA LYS A 46 8.98 -2.87 13.15
C LYS A 46 8.77 -3.76 14.38
N LEU A 47 8.11 -4.89 14.23
CA LEU A 47 7.91 -5.88 15.29
C LEU A 47 9.18 -6.70 15.56
N GLY A 48 10.16 -6.70 14.65
CA GLY A 48 11.35 -7.53 14.73
C GLY A 48 11.11 -8.99 14.34
N GLY A 49 9.95 -9.30 13.75
CA GLY A 49 9.58 -10.63 13.32
C GLY A 49 8.19 -10.70 12.69
N ARG A 50 7.87 -11.81 12.05
CA ARG A 50 6.59 -12.09 11.40
C ARG A 50 5.70 -13.01 12.24
N PRO A 51 4.38 -12.83 12.25
CA PRO A 51 3.47 -13.79 12.87
C PRO A 51 3.44 -15.11 12.09
N ALA A 52 3.01 -16.19 12.73
CA ALA A 52 2.80 -17.46 12.04
C ALA A 52 1.53 -17.47 11.18
N GLN A 53 0.53 -16.71 11.60
CA GLN A 53 -0.79 -16.68 10.97
C GLN A 53 -1.26 -15.24 10.78
N LEU A 54 -1.85 -14.97 9.63
CA LEU A 54 -2.52 -13.72 9.31
C LEU A 54 -4.02 -13.98 9.12
N VAL A 55 -4.83 -13.22 9.86
CA VAL A 55 -6.29 -13.23 9.73
C VAL A 55 -6.69 -11.99 8.94
N ILE A 56 -7.40 -12.18 7.83
CA ILE A 56 -7.82 -11.08 6.94
C ILE A 56 -9.34 -11.05 6.80
N ASP A 57 -9.89 -9.85 6.64
CA ASP A 57 -11.27 -9.67 6.18
C ASP A 57 -11.33 -9.86 4.66
N GLN A 58 -12.50 -10.15 4.12
CA GLN A 58 -12.76 -10.32 2.69
C GLN A 58 -12.74 -8.97 1.95
N ASP A 59 -11.63 -8.24 2.03
CA ASP A 59 -11.43 -7.01 1.27
C ASP A 59 -10.86 -7.32 -0.11
N ALA A 60 -11.30 -6.59 -1.14
CA ALA A 60 -10.86 -6.75 -2.52
C ALA A 60 -9.34 -6.56 -2.73
N VAL A 61 -8.65 -5.99 -1.77
CA VAL A 61 -7.19 -5.86 -1.77
C VAL A 61 -6.50 -7.23 -1.62
N PHE A 62 -7.10 -8.12 -0.83
CA PHE A 62 -6.54 -9.43 -0.50
C PHE A 62 -7.21 -10.57 -1.28
N VAL A 63 -8.49 -10.39 -1.61
CA VAL A 63 -9.36 -11.42 -2.19
C VAL A 63 -9.83 -10.97 -3.56
N ALA A 64 -9.50 -11.74 -4.59
CA ALA A 64 -9.93 -11.47 -5.96
C ALA A 64 -11.39 -11.88 -6.21
N SER A 65 -11.81 -13.02 -5.67
CA SER A 65 -13.19 -13.52 -5.76
C SER A 65 -13.47 -14.59 -4.71
N GLU A 66 -14.76 -14.86 -4.47
CA GLU A 66 -15.23 -15.98 -3.66
C GLU A 66 -16.17 -16.84 -4.54
N THR A 67 -15.84 -18.10 -4.68
CA THR A 67 -16.64 -19.05 -5.45
C THR A 67 -16.90 -20.30 -4.62
N TYR A 68 -18.18 -20.61 -4.32
CA TYR A 68 -18.60 -21.76 -3.53
C TYR A 68 -17.90 -21.94 -2.17
N GLY A 69 -17.57 -20.81 -1.49
CA GLY A 69 -16.87 -20.84 -0.20
C GLY A 69 -15.34 -20.94 -0.32
N GLU A 70 -14.81 -21.08 -1.52
CA GLU A 70 -13.38 -21.01 -1.79
C GLU A 70 -12.97 -19.57 -2.09
N VAL A 71 -12.02 -19.05 -1.34
CA VAL A 71 -11.53 -17.67 -1.46
C VAL A 71 -10.32 -17.65 -2.38
N ILE A 72 -10.48 -17.01 -3.55
CA ILE A 72 -9.37 -16.77 -4.47
C ILE A 72 -8.68 -15.48 -4.09
N LYS A 73 -7.42 -15.59 -3.67
CA LYS A 73 -6.58 -14.45 -3.29
C LYS A 73 -6.06 -13.73 -4.53
N THR A 74 -5.69 -12.46 -4.36
CA THR A 74 -4.91 -11.78 -5.40
C THR A 74 -3.53 -12.43 -5.48
N ARG A 75 -3.03 -12.68 -6.70
CA ARG A 75 -1.75 -13.38 -6.94
C ARG A 75 -0.60 -12.71 -6.17
N ILE A 76 -0.49 -11.40 -6.22
CA ILE A 76 0.58 -10.65 -5.54
C ILE A 76 0.55 -10.91 -4.02
N PHE A 77 -0.64 -10.94 -3.44
CA PHE A 77 -0.78 -11.18 -2.00
C PHE A 77 -0.51 -12.66 -1.64
N GLU A 78 -0.88 -13.58 -2.51
CA GLU A 78 -0.58 -15.01 -2.34
C GLU A 78 0.92 -15.29 -2.42
N ASP A 79 1.62 -14.69 -3.41
CA ASP A 79 3.07 -14.76 -3.54
C ASP A 79 3.77 -14.21 -2.28
N PHE A 80 3.31 -13.06 -1.77
CA PHE A 80 3.81 -12.48 -0.52
C PHE A 80 3.61 -13.42 0.68
N CYS A 81 2.43 -14.01 0.82
CA CYS A 81 2.16 -14.93 1.93
C CYS A 81 3.01 -16.19 1.85
N THR A 82 3.26 -16.69 0.63
CA THR A 82 4.13 -17.84 0.39
C THR A 82 5.58 -17.50 0.71
N GLU A 83 6.08 -16.36 0.23
CA GLU A 83 7.41 -15.84 0.52
C GLU A 83 7.64 -15.71 2.03
N GLN A 84 6.66 -15.14 2.73
CA GLN A 84 6.73 -14.93 4.17
C GLN A 84 6.29 -16.14 5.00
N GLU A 85 6.00 -17.29 4.37
CA GLU A 85 5.52 -18.53 5.02
C GLU A 85 4.36 -18.27 6.01
N LEU A 86 3.41 -17.41 5.62
CA LEU A 86 2.26 -17.06 6.43
C LEU A 86 1.12 -18.04 6.22
N SER A 87 0.58 -18.56 7.31
CA SER A 87 -0.72 -19.25 7.28
C SER A 87 -1.83 -18.19 7.20
N LEU A 88 -2.69 -18.30 6.20
CA LEU A 88 -3.81 -17.37 6.02
C LEU A 88 -5.11 -17.95 6.55
N TRP A 89 -5.83 -17.13 7.31
CA TRP A 89 -7.21 -17.37 7.70
C TRP A 89 -8.07 -16.24 7.20
N VAL A 90 -8.99 -16.55 6.30
CA VAL A 90 -9.97 -15.57 5.79
C VAL A 90 -11.22 -15.64 6.65
N CYS A 91 -11.62 -14.51 7.25
CA CYS A 91 -12.82 -14.46 8.06
C CYS A 91 -14.06 -14.77 7.22
N ASN A 92 -14.83 -15.77 7.61
CA ASN A 92 -16.14 -16.01 7.03
C ASN A 92 -17.10 -14.89 7.46
N LYS A 93 -18.05 -14.54 6.58
CA LYS A 93 -19.09 -13.52 6.88
C LYS A 93 -19.91 -13.85 8.12
N ALA A 94 -19.99 -15.12 8.50
CA ALA A 94 -20.75 -15.64 9.62
C ALA A 94 -19.92 -15.91 10.89
N ASP A 95 -18.64 -15.51 10.95
CA ASP A 95 -17.80 -15.73 12.14
C ASP A 95 -17.51 -14.40 12.89
N PRO A 96 -18.34 -14.05 13.88
CA PRO A 96 -18.19 -12.82 14.66
C PRO A 96 -16.93 -12.77 15.52
N GLU A 97 -16.41 -13.93 15.97
CA GLU A 97 -15.27 -13.97 16.88
C GLU A 97 -13.96 -13.63 16.19
N SER A 98 -13.78 -14.05 14.95
CA SER A 98 -12.60 -13.70 14.14
C SER A 98 -12.67 -12.29 13.59
N LYS A 99 -13.88 -11.83 13.22
CA LYS A 99 -14.10 -10.53 12.60
C LYS A 99 -14.13 -9.37 13.60
N GLY A 100 -14.68 -9.61 14.79
CA GLY A 100 -14.87 -8.57 15.81
C GLY A 100 -13.61 -7.76 16.15
N PRO A 101 -12.44 -8.34 16.38
CA PRO A 101 -11.22 -7.58 16.67
C PRO A 101 -10.76 -6.69 15.52
N ILE A 102 -10.94 -7.13 14.26
CA ILE A 102 -10.56 -6.37 13.05
C ILE A 102 -11.49 -5.16 12.90
N GLU A 103 -12.81 -5.40 12.93
CA GLU A 103 -13.83 -4.33 12.82
C GLU A 103 -13.70 -3.31 13.95
N ASN A 104 -13.48 -3.77 15.18
CA ASN A 104 -13.28 -2.89 16.33
C ASN A 104 -12.02 -2.02 16.15
N SER A 105 -10.94 -2.55 15.58
CA SER A 105 -9.72 -1.78 15.33
C SER A 105 -9.95 -0.70 14.28
N VAL A 106 -10.62 -1.04 13.18
CA VAL A 106 -10.98 -0.08 12.12
C VAL A 106 -11.91 1.00 12.68
N HIS A 107 -12.94 0.60 13.43
CA HIS A 107 -13.86 1.53 14.08
C HIS A 107 -13.13 2.44 15.07
N PHE A 108 -12.25 1.88 15.87
CA PHE A 108 -11.44 2.65 16.84
C PHE A 108 -10.59 3.73 16.16
N VAL A 109 -9.91 3.41 15.05
CA VAL A 109 -9.13 4.38 14.27
C VAL A 109 -10.03 5.46 13.69
N LYS A 110 -11.18 5.09 13.10
CA LYS A 110 -12.15 6.05 12.56
C LYS A 110 -12.61 7.03 13.61
N MET A 111 -13.04 6.56 14.77
CA MET A 111 -13.64 7.40 15.81
C MET A 111 -12.61 8.20 16.60
N ASN A 112 -11.44 7.63 16.91
CA ASN A 112 -10.49 8.25 17.85
C ASN A 112 -9.32 8.97 17.16
N PHE A 113 -9.07 8.70 15.86
CA PHE A 113 -8.08 9.45 15.10
C PHE A 113 -8.74 10.43 14.16
N PHE A 114 -9.61 9.95 13.25
CA PHE A 114 -10.18 10.81 12.22
C PHE A 114 -11.35 11.67 12.70
N SER A 115 -12.31 11.11 13.45
CA SER A 115 -13.50 11.86 13.87
C SER A 115 -13.26 12.73 15.12
N ALA A 116 -12.25 12.41 15.93
CA ALA A 116 -11.94 13.14 17.15
C ALA A 116 -11.16 14.45 16.91
N ARG A 117 -10.83 14.79 15.67
CA ARG A 117 -10.03 15.96 15.31
C ARG A 117 -10.37 16.45 13.91
N THR A 118 -10.16 17.72 13.67
CA THR A 118 -10.23 18.28 12.32
C THR A 118 -8.87 18.07 11.65
N ILE A 119 -8.85 17.30 10.58
CA ILE A 119 -7.67 17.04 9.75
C ILE A 119 -7.96 17.67 8.38
N GLU A 120 -7.10 18.53 7.92
CA GLU A 120 -7.30 19.26 6.67
C GLU A 120 -6.55 18.59 5.51
N THR A 121 -5.34 18.10 5.73
CA THR A 121 -4.46 17.60 4.68
C THR A 121 -4.01 16.16 4.91
N MET A 122 -3.56 15.49 3.84
CA MET A 122 -2.91 14.18 3.96
C MET A 122 -1.57 14.24 4.68
N ASP A 123 -0.84 15.36 4.55
CA ASP A 123 0.44 15.55 5.24
C ASP A 123 0.25 15.54 6.77
N GLU A 124 -0.85 16.12 7.26
CA GLU A 124 -1.23 16.02 8.68
C GLU A 124 -1.54 14.57 9.09
N VAL A 125 -2.20 13.79 8.21
CA VAL A 125 -2.43 12.35 8.48
C VAL A 125 -1.10 11.63 8.61
N TRP A 126 -0.23 11.76 7.61
CA TRP A 126 1.05 11.03 7.57
C TRP A 126 1.99 11.41 8.72
N THR A 127 1.94 12.65 9.16
CA THR A 127 2.77 13.15 10.28
C THR A 127 2.20 12.75 11.64
N SER A 128 0.88 12.87 11.83
CA SER A 128 0.27 12.71 13.15
C SER A 128 -0.16 11.26 13.48
N LEU A 129 -0.48 10.46 12.45
CA LEU A 129 -0.95 9.07 12.64
C LEU A 129 0.08 8.17 13.32
N PRO A 130 1.37 8.15 12.92
CA PRO A 130 2.37 7.30 13.58
C PRO A 130 2.51 7.61 15.08
N SER A 131 2.63 8.89 15.42
CA SER A 131 2.73 9.33 16.83
C SER A 131 1.48 9.01 17.63
N TRP A 132 0.28 9.08 17.01
CA TRP A 132 -0.97 8.71 17.67
C TRP A 132 -1.04 7.20 17.93
N VAL A 133 -0.65 6.37 16.95
CA VAL A 133 -0.58 4.90 17.11
C VAL A 133 0.39 4.51 18.20
N GLU A 134 1.56 5.14 18.26
CA GLU A 134 2.55 4.91 19.32
C GLU A 134 1.99 5.23 20.71
N ARG A 135 1.34 6.39 20.87
CA ARG A 135 0.68 6.74 22.14
C ARG A 135 -0.42 5.75 22.52
N LYS A 136 -1.19 5.25 21.53
CA LYS A 136 -2.22 4.22 21.76
C LYS A 136 -1.60 2.93 22.29
N ASN A 137 -0.51 2.47 21.70
CA ASN A 137 0.16 1.23 22.10
C ASN A 137 0.84 1.32 23.48
N LYS A 138 1.11 2.55 23.97
CA LYS A 138 1.64 2.82 25.31
C LYS A 138 0.56 3.04 26.40
N ARG A 139 -0.73 3.03 26.03
CA ARG A 139 -1.84 3.20 26.97
C ARG A 139 -2.46 1.86 27.36
N ILE A 140 -2.98 1.77 28.56
CA ILE A 140 -3.73 0.60 29.04
C ILE A 140 -4.89 0.31 28.07
N HIS A 141 -4.94 -0.89 27.56
CA HIS A 141 -6.00 -1.37 26.68
C HIS A 141 -7.24 -1.73 27.49
N LYS A 142 -8.41 -1.20 27.11
CA LYS A 142 -9.66 -1.32 27.88
C LYS A 142 -10.12 -2.74 28.19
N SER A 143 -9.89 -3.68 27.27
CA SER A 143 -10.36 -5.06 27.44
C SER A 143 -9.33 -5.97 28.12
N THR A 144 -8.03 -5.69 27.96
CA THR A 144 -6.98 -6.54 28.54
C THR A 144 -6.42 -5.98 29.83
N PHE A 145 -6.72 -4.71 30.15
CA PHE A 145 -6.18 -3.97 31.30
C PHE A 145 -4.66 -3.95 31.38
N ARG A 146 -4.00 -4.14 30.24
CA ARG A 146 -2.53 -4.16 30.08
C ARG A 146 -2.10 -3.15 29.04
N VAL A 147 -0.85 -2.72 29.10
CA VAL A 147 -0.23 -1.87 28.08
C VAL A 147 0.22 -2.76 26.91
N PRO A 148 -0.27 -2.53 25.67
CA PRO A 148 0.08 -3.34 24.51
C PRO A 148 1.59 -3.52 24.29
N ASN A 149 2.38 -2.47 24.40
CA ASN A 149 3.83 -2.54 24.22
C ASN A 149 4.48 -3.45 25.27
N ASP A 150 4.08 -3.36 26.52
CA ASP A 150 4.68 -4.16 27.61
C ASP A 150 4.37 -5.65 27.39
N VAL A 151 3.12 -5.97 27.03
CA VAL A 151 2.70 -7.35 26.72
C VAL A 151 3.46 -7.89 25.50
N PHE A 152 3.65 -7.06 24.50
CA PHE A 152 4.40 -7.44 23.30
C PHE A 152 5.86 -7.75 23.64
N GLU A 153 6.53 -6.83 24.31
CA GLU A 153 7.96 -6.96 24.63
C GLU A 153 8.25 -8.14 25.58
N THR A 154 7.35 -8.41 26.52
CA THR A 154 7.58 -9.43 27.55
C THR A 154 7.10 -10.84 27.17
N ILE A 155 6.16 -10.96 26.23
CA ILE A 155 5.50 -12.25 25.95
C ILE A 155 5.44 -12.53 24.46
N GLU A 156 4.86 -11.62 23.64
CA GLU A 156 4.47 -11.95 22.28
C GLU A 156 5.66 -11.88 21.29
N ARG A 157 6.64 -11.03 21.56
CA ARG A 157 7.84 -10.91 20.71
C ARG A 157 8.56 -12.22 20.50
N GLU A 158 8.71 -13.03 21.53
CA GLU A 158 9.39 -14.33 21.45
C GLU A 158 8.65 -15.37 20.61
N THR A 159 7.35 -15.16 20.38
CA THR A 159 6.53 -16.04 19.55
C THR A 159 6.61 -15.73 18.05
N LEU A 160 7.18 -14.59 17.70
CA LEU A 160 7.36 -14.19 16.32
C LEU A 160 8.46 -15.04 15.66
N ARG A 161 8.23 -15.36 14.38
CA ARG A 161 9.24 -16.02 13.55
C ARG A 161 10.19 -14.96 12.97
N PRO A 162 11.46 -15.29 12.71
CA PRO A 162 12.37 -14.40 12.00
C PRO A 162 11.75 -13.92 10.68
N ASN A 163 11.96 -12.65 10.33
CA ASN A 163 11.54 -12.14 9.04
C ASN A 163 12.26 -12.87 7.91
N VAL A 164 11.55 -13.21 6.85
CA VAL A 164 12.15 -13.66 5.60
C VAL A 164 12.51 -12.42 4.81
N SER A 165 13.73 -12.38 4.26
CA SER A 165 14.16 -11.29 3.37
C SER A 165 13.19 -11.22 2.19
N SER A 166 12.70 -10.06 1.89
CA SER A 166 11.66 -9.85 0.89
C SER A 166 12.13 -8.87 -0.16
N PHE A 167 11.56 -8.98 -1.35
CA PHE A 167 11.66 -7.96 -2.40
C PHE A 167 11.38 -6.55 -1.85
N TYR A 168 10.51 -6.44 -0.84
CA TYR A 168 10.16 -5.17 -0.19
C TYR A 168 11.25 -4.61 0.73
N GLU A 169 12.26 -5.39 1.12
CA GLU A 169 13.35 -4.97 2.01
C GLU A 169 14.23 -3.90 1.38
N ASN A 170 14.64 -4.11 0.14
CA ASN A 170 15.51 -3.21 -0.61
C ASN A 170 14.74 -2.23 -1.50
N SER A 171 13.43 -2.39 -1.58
CA SER A 171 12.58 -1.44 -2.28
C SER A 171 12.44 -0.19 -1.42
N PRO A 172 13.10 0.92 -1.76
CA PRO A 172 12.85 2.18 -1.06
C PRO A 172 11.35 2.40 -1.08
N SER A 173 10.81 2.67 0.06
CA SER A 173 9.38 2.76 0.36
C SER A 173 8.60 3.49 -0.72
N SER A 174 8.09 2.81 -1.71
CA SER A 174 7.09 3.32 -2.64
C SER A 174 7.33 3.23 -4.15
N TYR A 175 8.23 2.37 -4.65
CA TYR A 175 8.24 2.13 -6.10
C TYR A 175 7.15 1.12 -6.48
N ILE A 176 6.33 1.46 -7.46
CA ILE A 176 5.38 0.55 -8.09
C ILE A 176 5.98 0.16 -9.43
N SER A 177 6.11 -1.15 -9.66
CA SER A 177 6.65 -1.69 -10.91
C SER A 177 5.55 -1.81 -11.94
N VAL A 178 5.85 -1.45 -13.18
CA VAL A 178 4.93 -1.58 -14.31
C VAL A 178 5.68 -1.94 -15.59
N ASP A 179 5.13 -2.86 -16.36
CA ASP A 179 5.65 -3.19 -17.68
C ASP A 179 5.06 -2.21 -18.71
N ILE A 180 5.93 -1.51 -19.43
CA ILE A 180 5.53 -0.59 -20.48
C ILE A 180 5.29 -1.39 -21.77
N ASN A 181 4.13 -1.22 -22.35
CA ASN A 181 3.74 -1.82 -23.61
C ASN A 181 4.24 -0.99 -24.83
N SER A 182 3.61 -1.17 -25.98
CA SER A 182 3.86 -0.37 -27.20
C SER A 182 3.57 1.13 -27.03
N LEU A 183 2.76 1.49 -26.05
CA LEU A 183 2.46 2.88 -25.69
C LEU A 183 3.26 3.25 -24.44
N PRO A 184 4.18 4.23 -24.52
CA PRO A 184 5.08 4.60 -23.43
C PRO A 184 4.40 5.45 -22.37
N TYR A 185 3.49 4.86 -21.60
CA TYR A 185 2.79 5.52 -20.52
C TYR A 185 2.71 4.67 -19.27
N VAL A 186 2.95 5.30 -18.14
CA VAL A 186 2.61 4.79 -16.82
C VAL A 186 1.22 5.28 -16.45
N GLN A 187 0.37 4.40 -15.91
CA GLN A 187 -0.93 4.80 -15.39
C GLN A 187 -0.85 5.03 -13.88
N TYR A 188 -1.22 6.24 -13.44
CA TYR A 188 -1.31 6.61 -12.04
C TYR A 188 -2.59 7.42 -11.79
N ARG A 189 -3.40 6.99 -10.78
CA ARG A 189 -4.69 7.64 -10.41
C ARG A 189 -5.62 7.91 -11.58
N SER A 190 -5.81 6.92 -12.45
CA SER A 190 -6.62 7.01 -13.67
C SER A 190 -6.09 7.98 -14.75
N SER A 191 -4.94 8.61 -14.57
CA SER A 191 -4.27 9.46 -15.55
C SER A 191 -3.03 8.75 -16.12
N LYS A 192 -2.65 9.12 -17.35
CA LYS A 192 -1.49 8.56 -18.04
C LYS A 192 -0.34 9.57 -18.02
N TYR A 193 0.87 9.09 -17.79
CA TYR A 193 2.11 9.87 -17.71
C TYR A 193 3.13 9.26 -18.66
N SER A 194 3.63 10.05 -19.58
CA SER A 194 4.54 9.57 -20.62
C SER A 194 5.90 9.15 -20.08
N VAL A 195 6.50 8.15 -20.73
CA VAL A 195 7.89 7.72 -20.54
C VAL A 195 8.60 7.89 -21.88
N PRO A 196 9.91 8.13 -21.94
CA PRO A 196 10.65 8.17 -23.20
C PRO A 196 10.41 6.90 -24.02
N TYR A 197 10.27 7.05 -25.33
CA TYR A 197 9.96 5.94 -26.24
C TYR A 197 10.95 4.77 -26.18
N ALA A 198 12.19 5.06 -25.78
CA ALA A 198 13.24 4.04 -25.57
C ALA A 198 12.89 2.99 -24.50
N TYR A 199 11.96 3.29 -23.61
CA TYR A 199 11.51 2.38 -22.55
C TYR A 199 10.25 1.57 -22.92
N CYS A 200 9.80 1.60 -24.19
CA CYS A 200 8.78 0.67 -24.66
C CYS A 200 9.26 -0.77 -24.49
N PHE A 201 8.35 -1.65 -24.06
CA PHE A 201 8.59 -3.06 -23.78
C PHE A 201 9.64 -3.32 -22.66
N SER A 202 9.88 -2.35 -21.80
CA SER A 202 10.72 -2.50 -20.62
C SER A 202 9.92 -2.37 -19.33
N LYS A 203 10.51 -2.83 -18.22
CA LYS A 203 9.98 -2.62 -16.89
C LYS A 203 10.47 -1.26 -16.35
N VAL A 204 9.54 -0.47 -15.82
CA VAL A 204 9.87 0.77 -15.13
C VAL A 204 9.25 0.78 -13.74
N HIS A 205 9.78 1.62 -12.89
CA HIS A 205 9.29 1.80 -11.53
C HIS A 205 8.86 3.25 -11.35
N TYR A 206 7.78 3.48 -10.65
CA TYR A 206 7.39 4.86 -10.35
C TYR A 206 7.06 5.07 -8.89
N LYS A 207 7.18 6.32 -8.44
CA LYS A 207 6.93 6.75 -7.07
C LYS A 207 6.33 8.14 -7.06
N ALA A 208 5.26 8.34 -6.30
CA ALA A 208 4.73 9.66 -6.02
C ALA A 208 5.44 10.26 -4.80
N ILE A 209 6.03 11.44 -4.97
CA ILE A 209 6.67 12.21 -3.91
C ILE A 209 6.01 13.59 -3.89
N GLY A 210 5.20 13.86 -2.86
CA GLY A 210 4.40 15.09 -2.81
C GLY A 210 3.44 15.18 -4.00
N SER A 211 3.56 16.23 -4.79
CA SER A 211 2.76 16.47 -6.01
C SER A 211 3.43 16.00 -7.31
N THR A 212 4.53 15.24 -7.22
CA THR A 212 5.33 14.83 -8.38
C THR A 212 5.38 13.31 -8.48
N LEU A 213 5.15 12.78 -9.69
CA LEU A 213 5.35 11.39 -10.05
C LEU A 213 6.76 11.23 -10.63
N HIS A 214 7.59 10.46 -9.96
CA HIS A 214 8.95 10.13 -10.39
C HIS A 214 8.92 8.75 -11.04
N ILE A 215 9.55 8.60 -12.20
CA ILE A 215 9.63 7.35 -12.94
C ILE A 215 11.09 6.95 -13.09
N TYR A 216 11.39 5.69 -12.84
CA TYR A 216 12.75 5.13 -12.76
C TYR A 216 12.86 3.90 -13.66
N ASP A 217 14.06 3.59 -14.11
CA ASP A 217 14.37 2.35 -14.82
C ASP A 217 14.48 1.15 -13.86
N ASP A 218 14.76 -0.03 -14.42
CA ASP A 218 14.91 -1.27 -13.66
C ASP A 218 16.13 -1.25 -12.69
N GLN A 219 17.07 -0.34 -12.93
CA GLN A 219 18.23 -0.10 -12.04
C GLN A 219 17.99 1.02 -11.03
N HIS A 220 16.75 1.54 -10.94
CA HIS A 220 16.35 2.66 -10.08
C HIS A 220 17.02 4.01 -10.41
N ASN A 221 17.51 4.20 -11.64
CA ASN A 221 17.91 5.52 -12.11
C ASN A 221 16.67 6.32 -12.52
N LEU A 222 16.63 7.60 -12.18
CA LEU A 222 15.51 8.47 -12.51
C LEU A 222 15.44 8.70 -14.03
N ILE A 223 14.33 8.32 -14.65
CA ILE A 223 14.06 8.53 -16.07
C ILE A 223 13.44 9.92 -16.28
N CYS A 224 12.34 10.21 -15.58
CA CYS A 224 11.60 11.45 -15.73
C CYS A 224 10.71 11.75 -14.52
N GLN A 225 10.20 12.99 -14.50
CA GLN A 225 9.29 13.49 -13.47
C GLN A 225 8.08 14.19 -14.11
N HIS A 226 6.91 13.97 -13.54
CA HIS A 226 5.67 14.63 -13.93
C HIS A 226 4.98 15.27 -12.75
N ALA A 227 4.44 16.48 -12.90
CA ALA A 227 3.49 17.00 -11.93
C ALA A 227 2.22 16.13 -11.95
N ILE A 228 1.76 15.71 -10.76
CA ILE A 228 0.53 14.92 -10.65
C ILE A 228 -0.67 15.82 -10.94
N ASN A 229 -1.42 15.47 -11.98
CA ASN A 229 -2.60 16.23 -12.38
C ASN A 229 -3.79 15.85 -11.48
N ALA A 230 -4.50 16.84 -10.99
CA ALA A 230 -5.71 16.64 -10.20
C ALA A 230 -6.91 16.15 -11.04
N CYS A 231 -6.91 16.38 -12.34
CA CYS A 231 -7.96 15.93 -13.26
C CYS A 231 -7.79 14.45 -13.57
N LYS A 232 -8.82 13.65 -13.29
CA LYS A 232 -8.85 12.23 -13.66
C LYS A 232 -8.95 12.07 -15.18
N GLY A 233 -8.28 11.04 -15.71
CA GLY A 233 -8.31 10.71 -17.14
C GLY A 233 -7.40 11.57 -18.01
N SER A 234 -6.56 12.43 -17.42
CA SER A 234 -5.62 13.25 -18.18
C SER A 234 -4.48 12.43 -18.78
N ILE A 235 -4.00 12.88 -19.94
CA ILE A 235 -2.77 12.37 -20.56
C ILE A 235 -1.70 13.45 -20.40
N ASN A 236 -0.69 13.18 -19.60
CA ASN A 236 0.40 14.08 -19.32
C ASN A 236 1.63 13.62 -20.11
N GLN A 237 1.94 14.35 -21.17
CA GLN A 237 3.05 14.02 -22.08
C GLN A 237 4.11 15.11 -22.03
N LEU A 238 5.37 14.70 -21.80
CA LEU A 238 6.52 15.58 -21.92
C LEU A 238 6.92 15.70 -23.41
N PRO A 239 7.39 16.87 -23.86
CA PRO A 239 7.78 17.08 -25.25
C PRO A 239 8.81 16.07 -25.75
N ASP A 240 9.82 15.77 -24.95
CA ASP A 240 10.94 14.88 -25.28
C ASP A 240 10.55 13.39 -25.29
N HIS A 241 9.33 13.05 -24.86
CA HIS A 241 8.81 11.68 -24.88
C HIS A 241 8.02 11.33 -26.15
N ARG A 242 7.98 12.25 -27.12
CA ARG A 242 7.32 11.97 -28.39
C ARG A 242 8.14 10.96 -29.20
N ARG A 243 7.42 10.10 -29.92
CA ARG A 243 8.06 9.21 -30.87
C ARG A 243 8.85 10.07 -31.87
N PRO A 244 10.13 9.76 -32.15
CA PRO A 244 10.86 10.43 -33.22
C PRO A 244 10.05 10.28 -34.52
N GLN A 245 9.69 11.37 -35.15
CA GLN A 245 9.15 11.30 -36.50
C GLN A 245 10.33 10.90 -37.37
N SER A 246 10.23 9.74 -38.05
CA SER A 246 11.24 9.36 -39.06
C SER A 246 11.11 10.36 -40.21
N GLU A 247 12.19 11.05 -40.52
CA GLU A 247 12.27 11.96 -41.67
C GLU A 247 11.95 11.22 -43.01
N ASP A 248 12.02 9.91 -43.05
CA ASP A 248 11.72 9.04 -44.19
C ASP A 248 10.27 9.12 -44.69
N TRP A 249 9.32 9.57 -43.89
CA TRP A 249 7.92 9.75 -44.36
C TRP A 249 7.70 10.98 -45.21
N ILE A 250 8.58 11.96 -45.14
CA ILE A 250 8.49 13.19 -45.96
C ILE A 250 8.98 12.95 -47.37
N GLN A 251 9.94 12.05 -47.58
CA GLN A 251 10.49 11.74 -48.94
C GLN A 251 9.58 10.88 -49.81
N ILE A 252 8.59 10.17 -49.24
CA ILE A 252 7.67 9.33 -49.99
C ILE A 252 6.47 10.13 -50.56
N VAL A 253 6.18 11.29 -50.02
CA VAL A 253 5.05 12.14 -50.42
C VAL A 253 5.43 13.16 -51.50
N GLU A 254 6.70 13.41 -51.73
CA GLU A 254 7.23 14.35 -52.75
C GLU A 254 7.65 13.69 -54.09
N ARG A 255 7.22 12.45 -54.37
CA ARG A 255 7.49 11.78 -55.64
C ARG A 255 6.20 11.59 -56.47
#